data_17651b576c70894d6656a32f714742ee
#
_entry.id   17651b576c70894d6656a32f714742ee
#
_cell.length_a   1.000
_cell.length_b   1.000
_cell.length_c   1.000
_cell.angle_alpha   90.00
_cell.angle_beta   90.00
_cell.angle_gamma   90.00
#
_symmetry.space_group_name_H-M   'P 1'
#
loop_
_entity.id
_entity.type
_entity.pdbx_description
1 polymer ?
#
loop_
_entity_poly.entity_id
_entity_poly.type
_entity_poly.pdbx_seq_one_letter_code
_entity_poly.pdbx_strand_id
1 'polypeptide(L)'
;NSIGTSFSDASFTSAWRDGFKTSSGSDNLSTNFNGEGVAAYYYTYTGTKSAEKQKTYYDSSSTFYKECASKSGNTPGKNVFTKVTVSAAERANFANWYSYYRTRMQMMKTASSLAFRNIDDRFRVGFMTINNPSSGTGFINIDDFTAANKATWYSAFLATAPSGGTPLRAALSKAGQL
;
A
#
# COMPACT_ATOMS: atom_id res chain seq x y z
N ASN A 1 -1.32 11.31 -14.96
CA ASN A 1 -1.64 10.89 -13.65
C ASN A 1 -2.17 12.00 -12.74
N SER A 2 -2.94 12.89 -13.28
CA SER A 2 -3.21 14.14 -12.61
C SER A 2 -4.32 14.09 -11.56
N ILE A 3 -5.15 13.08 -11.51
CA ILE A 3 -6.31 13.11 -10.59
C ILE A 3 -6.64 11.69 -10.09
N GLY A 4 -5.63 10.88 -9.82
CA GLY A 4 -5.83 9.53 -9.26
C GLY A 4 -6.67 8.58 -10.12
N THR A 5 -6.89 8.91 -11.38
CA THR A 5 -7.75 8.15 -12.28
C THR A 5 -7.00 7.13 -13.11
N SER A 6 -5.72 7.36 -13.32
CA SER A 6 -4.81 6.43 -13.98
C SER A 6 -3.39 6.63 -13.48
N PHE A 7 -2.63 5.54 -13.40
CA PHE A 7 -1.21 5.55 -13.04
C PHE A 7 -0.42 4.91 -14.17
N SER A 8 0.77 5.45 -14.42
CA SER A 8 1.67 4.84 -15.42
C SER A 8 2.15 3.49 -14.92
N ASP A 9 2.30 2.54 -15.83
CA ASP A 9 2.92 1.26 -15.51
C ASP A 9 4.36 1.45 -15.05
N ALA A 10 4.72 0.73 -13.99
CA ALA A 10 6.06 0.73 -13.47
C ALA A 10 6.95 -0.24 -14.26
N SER A 11 8.19 0.16 -14.52
CA SER A 11 9.19 -0.73 -15.11
C SER A 11 9.78 -1.67 -14.06
N PHE A 12 9.98 -2.95 -14.39
CA PHE A 12 10.60 -3.92 -13.49
C PHE A 12 12.06 -3.60 -13.15
N THR A 13 12.76 -2.92 -14.05
CA THR A 13 14.14 -2.47 -13.81
C THR A 13 14.23 -1.10 -13.16
N SER A 14 13.10 -0.42 -12.95
CA SER A 14 13.02 0.89 -12.30
C SER A 14 11.66 1.07 -11.63
N ALA A 15 11.29 0.13 -10.75
CA ALA A 15 10.03 0.18 -10.03
C ALA A 15 10.09 1.23 -8.92
N TRP A 16 9.11 2.12 -8.88
CA TRP A 16 9.08 3.19 -7.88
C TRP A 16 8.88 2.65 -6.48
N ARG A 17 9.65 3.17 -5.52
CA ARG A 17 9.45 2.89 -4.10
C ARG A 17 8.10 3.40 -3.59
N ASP A 18 7.63 4.48 -4.17
CA ASP A 18 6.28 5.01 -4.01
C ASP A 18 5.81 5.60 -5.35
N GLY A 19 4.91 4.91 -6.04
CA GLY A 19 4.39 5.34 -7.33
C GLY A 19 3.56 6.62 -7.27
N PHE A 20 3.15 7.06 -6.08
CA PHE A 20 2.48 8.34 -5.85
C PHE A 20 3.46 9.49 -5.57
N LYS A 21 4.70 9.15 -5.26
CA LYS A 21 5.79 10.09 -4.97
C LYS A 21 7.08 9.60 -5.62
N THR A 22 7.18 9.77 -6.92
CA THR A 22 8.31 9.26 -7.73
C THR A 22 9.68 9.80 -7.29
N SER A 23 9.72 10.96 -6.62
CA SER A 23 10.92 11.49 -5.97
C SER A 23 11.48 10.60 -4.85
N SER A 24 10.73 9.57 -4.41
CA SER A 24 11.22 8.57 -3.45
C SER A 24 12.27 7.63 -4.05
N GLY A 25 12.50 7.71 -5.36
CA GLY A 25 13.40 6.85 -6.11
C GLY A 25 12.77 5.55 -6.57
N SER A 26 13.57 4.73 -7.21
CA SER A 26 13.18 3.44 -7.76
C SER A 26 14.20 2.36 -7.42
N ASP A 27 13.77 1.11 -7.54
CA ASP A 27 14.61 -0.06 -7.37
C ASP A 27 14.59 -0.92 -8.64
N ASN A 28 15.74 -1.52 -8.96
CA ASN A 28 15.83 -2.52 -10.00
C ASN A 28 15.44 -3.89 -9.43
N LEU A 29 14.22 -4.33 -9.71
CA LEU A 29 13.69 -5.58 -9.18
C LEU A 29 14.31 -6.83 -9.81
N SER A 30 15.10 -6.68 -10.88
CA SER A 30 15.84 -7.82 -11.44
C SER A 30 17.15 -8.12 -10.70
N THR A 31 17.64 -7.19 -9.87
CA THR A 31 18.96 -7.32 -9.23
C THR A 31 18.98 -6.90 -7.77
N ASN A 32 18.01 -6.10 -7.30
CA ASN A 32 18.06 -5.53 -5.96
C ASN A 32 16.68 -5.38 -5.33
N PHE A 33 15.98 -6.48 -5.19
CA PHE A 33 14.68 -6.50 -4.49
C PHE A 33 14.89 -6.28 -2.99
N ASN A 34 14.15 -5.33 -2.42
CA ASN A 34 14.22 -4.92 -1.00
C ASN A 34 15.63 -4.53 -0.49
N GLY A 35 16.55 -4.20 -1.37
CA GLY A 35 17.94 -3.93 -0.98
C GLY A 35 18.79 -5.17 -0.71
N GLU A 36 18.30 -6.36 -1.04
CA GLU A 36 18.98 -7.64 -0.75
C GLU A 36 20.00 -8.06 -1.81
N GLY A 37 20.14 -7.30 -2.91
CA GLY A 37 21.06 -7.65 -4.00
C GLY A 37 20.63 -8.88 -4.80
N VAL A 38 19.34 -9.24 -4.78
CA VAL A 38 18.77 -10.40 -5.47
C VAL A 38 17.60 -10.00 -6.36
N ALA A 39 17.28 -10.86 -7.34
CA ALA A 39 16.07 -10.68 -8.15
C ALA A 39 14.81 -10.84 -7.31
N ALA A 40 13.76 -10.12 -7.68
CA ALA A 40 12.47 -10.16 -7.01
C ALA A 40 11.87 -11.56 -6.99
N TYR A 41 11.28 -11.90 -5.85
CA TYR A 41 10.69 -13.19 -5.58
C TYR A 41 9.43 -13.06 -4.72
N TYR A 42 8.66 -14.12 -4.69
CA TYR A 42 7.54 -14.29 -3.78
C TYR A 42 7.48 -15.73 -3.27
N TYR A 43 6.62 -16.00 -2.31
CA TYR A 43 6.41 -17.34 -1.80
C TYR A 43 5.05 -17.86 -2.20
N THR A 44 5.00 -19.08 -2.69
CA THR A 44 3.76 -19.82 -2.91
C THR A 44 3.53 -20.80 -1.77
N TYR A 45 2.29 -20.87 -1.31
CA TYR A 45 1.90 -21.84 -0.30
C TYR A 45 1.60 -23.19 -0.98
N THR A 46 2.28 -24.23 -0.52
CA THR A 46 2.14 -25.61 -1.03
C THR A 46 1.55 -26.58 0.02
N GLY A 47 1.06 -26.03 1.14
CA GLY A 47 0.42 -26.82 2.19
C GLY A 47 -1.03 -27.18 1.88
N THR A 48 -1.63 -27.98 2.76
CA THR A 48 -2.99 -28.48 2.60
C THR A 48 -4.02 -27.75 3.46
N LYS A 49 -3.60 -26.80 4.32
CA LYS A 49 -4.52 -26.08 5.20
C LYS A 49 -5.19 -24.91 4.47
N SER A 50 -6.45 -24.67 4.80
CA SER A 50 -7.15 -23.48 4.31
C SER A 50 -6.50 -22.18 4.81
N ALA A 51 -6.72 -21.07 4.12
CA ALA A 51 -6.12 -19.77 4.43
C ALA A 51 -6.33 -19.33 5.89
N GLU A 52 -7.52 -19.62 6.46
CA GLU A 52 -7.83 -19.24 7.84
C GLU A 52 -7.04 -20.04 8.89
N LYS A 53 -6.48 -21.18 8.50
CA LYS A 53 -5.72 -22.08 9.39
C LYS A 53 -4.22 -22.01 9.17
N GLN A 54 -3.77 -21.27 8.16
CA GLN A 54 -2.36 -21.08 7.88
C GLN A 54 -1.75 -20.16 8.94
N LYS A 55 -0.64 -20.59 9.51
CA LYS A 55 0.19 -19.78 10.37
C LYS A 55 1.63 -19.87 9.92
N THR A 56 2.25 -18.74 9.76
CA THR A 56 3.65 -18.65 9.35
C THR A 56 4.54 -18.49 10.56
N TYR A 57 5.74 -19.02 10.48
CA TYR A 57 6.79 -18.85 11.46
C TYR A 57 8.03 -18.26 10.80
N TYR A 58 8.55 -17.22 11.43
CA TYR A 58 9.84 -16.64 11.08
C TYR A 58 10.93 -17.30 11.89
N ASP A 59 11.92 -17.86 11.26
CA ASP A 59 13.16 -18.16 11.95
C ASP A 59 14.17 -17.02 11.79
N SER A 60 15.16 -17.00 12.70
CA SER A 60 16.18 -15.96 12.76
C SER A 60 17.11 -15.90 11.55
N SER A 61 17.00 -16.87 10.63
CA SER A 61 17.95 -17.01 9.52
C SER A 61 17.53 -16.34 8.24
N SER A 62 16.30 -15.84 8.09
CA SER A 62 15.95 -14.92 7.01
C SER A 62 14.49 -14.78 6.64
N THR A 63 13.63 -15.78 6.73
CA THR A 63 12.34 -15.70 6.06
C THR A 63 11.40 -16.70 6.64
N PHE A 64 10.15 -16.43 6.44
CA PHE A 64 9.13 -17.38 6.79
C PHE A 64 9.01 -18.43 5.69
N TYR A 65 8.92 -19.69 6.04
CA TYR A 65 8.60 -20.78 5.10
C TYR A 65 8.08 -22.02 5.81
N LYS A 66 7.87 -21.92 7.10
CA LYS A 66 7.31 -23.01 7.88
C LYS A 66 5.90 -22.69 8.32
N GLU A 67 5.04 -23.67 8.23
CA GLU A 67 3.72 -23.62 8.82
C GLU A 67 3.79 -24.01 10.29
N CYS A 68 3.03 -23.35 11.17
CA CYS A 68 2.92 -23.74 12.56
C CYS A 68 2.16 -25.08 12.70
N ALA A 69 2.66 -25.94 13.56
CA ALA A 69 2.05 -27.26 13.80
C ALA A 69 0.68 -27.17 14.48
N SER A 70 0.43 -26.10 15.27
CA SER A 70 -0.84 -25.88 15.94
C SER A 70 -1.27 -24.41 15.94
N LYS A 71 -2.57 -24.17 16.18
CA LYS A 71 -3.11 -22.80 16.30
C LYS A 71 -2.63 -22.06 17.56
N SER A 72 -2.27 -22.76 18.59
CA SER A 72 -1.94 -22.21 19.92
C SER A 72 -0.45 -22.04 20.15
N GLY A 73 0.39 -22.59 19.30
CA GLY A 73 1.84 -22.55 19.45
C GLY A 73 2.56 -22.01 18.20
N ASN A 74 3.76 -21.51 18.41
CA ASN A 74 4.66 -21.08 17.35
C ASN A 74 5.65 -22.21 16.94
N THR A 75 5.33 -23.46 17.28
CA THR A 75 6.16 -24.59 16.91
C THR A 75 6.12 -24.80 15.41
N PRO A 76 7.25 -24.67 14.71
CA PRO A 76 7.30 -24.86 13.26
C PRO A 76 6.88 -26.28 12.88
N GLY A 77 6.01 -26.37 11.90
CA GLY A 77 5.66 -27.62 11.24
C GLY A 77 6.52 -27.89 10.01
N LYS A 78 5.86 -28.15 8.88
CA LYS A 78 6.52 -28.45 7.60
C LYS A 78 6.88 -27.17 6.86
N ASN A 79 7.90 -27.26 6.01
CA ASN A 79 8.14 -26.26 4.98
C ASN A 79 7.04 -26.38 3.92
N VAL A 80 6.18 -25.37 3.86
CA VAL A 80 5.01 -25.34 2.96
C VAL A 80 4.97 -24.08 2.11
N PHE A 81 6.07 -23.35 2.09
CA PHE A 81 6.24 -22.17 1.25
C PHE A 81 7.45 -22.37 0.34
N THR A 82 7.21 -22.24 -0.95
CA THR A 82 8.26 -22.35 -1.97
C THR A 82 8.57 -20.96 -2.49
N LYS A 83 9.86 -20.59 -2.47
CA LYS A 83 10.35 -19.33 -3.05
C LYS A 83 10.32 -19.43 -4.57
N VAL A 84 9.67 -18.46 -5.21
CA VAL A 84 9.52 -18.37 -6.67
C VAL A 84 10.10 -17.03 -7.14
N THR A 85 11.04 -17.07 -8.06
CA THR A 85 11.55 -15.85 -8.71
C THR A 85 10.52 -15.35 -9.72
N VAL A 86 10.31 -14.05 -9.75
CA VAL A 86 9.35 -13.41 -10.67
C VAL A 86 9.73 -13.71 -12.12
N SER A 87 8.84 -14.38 -12.83
CA SER A 87 9.02 -14.74 -14.25
C SER A 87 8.89 -13.53 -15.17
N ALA A 88 9.35 -13.66 -16.41
CA ALA A 88 9.26 -12.58 -17.41
C ALA A 88 7.80 -12.12 -17.64
N ALA A 89 6.84 -13.05 -17.64
CA ALA A 89 5.43 -12.76 -17.83
C ALA A 89 4.78 -11.99 -16.66
N GLU A 90 5.34 -12.10 -15.45
CA GLU A 90 4.81 -11.48 -14.24
C GLU A 90 5.43 -10.10 -13.95
N ARG A 91 6.52 -9.74 -14.63
CA ARG A 91 7.32 -8.55 -14.31
C ARG A 91 6.52 -7.25 -14.28
N ALA A 92 5.66 -7.03 -15.27
CA ALA A 92 4.84 -5.82 -15.32
C ALA A 92 3.88 -5.72 -14.13
N ASN A 93 3.16 -6.81 -13.84
CA ASN A 93 2.24 -6.88 -12.71
C ASN A 93 2.98 -6.74 -11.37
N PHE A 94 4.13 -7.37 -11.24
CA PHE A 94 4.93 -7.29 -10.02
C PHE A 94 5.49 -5.88 -9.80
N ALA A 95 5.98 -5.21 -10.84
CA ALA A 95 6.45 -3.83 -10.76
C ALA A 95 5.33 -2.86 -10.36
N ASN A 96 4.12 -3.03 -10.91
CA ASN A 96 2.95 -2.26 -10.53
C ASN A 96 2.53 -2.53 -9.08
N TRP A 97 2.52 -3.80 -8.66
CA TRP A 97 2.27 -4.14 -7.25
C TRP A 97 3.30 -3.49 -6.33
N TYR A 98 4.60 -3.57 -6.65
CA TYR A 98 5.68 -2.98 -5.88
C TYR A 98 5.49 -1.48 -5.71
N SER A 99 5.11 -0.78 -6.76
CA SER A 99 5.02 0.67 -6.80
C SER A 99 3.74 1.24 -6.18
N TYR A 100 2.61 0.50 -6.23
CA TYR A 100 1.29 1.03 -5.89
C TYR A 100 0.54 0.27 -4.80
N TYR A 101 1.00 -0.93 -4.41
CA TYR A 101 0.25 -1.81 -3.49
C TYR A 101 1.09 -2.41 -2.36
N ARG A 102 2.40 -2.42 -2.46
CA ARG A 102 3.30 -3.13 -1.56
C ARG A 102 3.14 -2.75 -0.09
N THR A 103 2.94 -1.49 0.20
CA THR A 103 2.74 -0.99 1.56
C THR A 103 1.27 -0.69 1.84
N ARG A 104 0.88 -0.67 3.11
CA ARG A 104 -0.48 -0.30 3.52
C ARG A 104 -0.89 1.07 3.00
N MET A 105 0.04 2.04 3.03
CA MET A 105 -0.21 3.38 2.50
C MET A 105 -0.42 3.39 0.99
N GLN A 106 0.40 2.68 0.24
CA GLN A 106 0.23 2.56 -1.21
C GLN A 106 -1.12 1.91 -1.55
N MET A 107 -1.43 0.79 -0.89
CA MET A 107 -2.70 0.09 -1.10
C MET A 107 -3.90 0.99 -0.75
N MET A 108 -3.85 1.74 0.36
CA MET A 108 -4.89 2.69 0.73
C MET A 108 -5.04 3.80 -0.32
N LYS A 109 -3.95 4.40 -0.76
CA LYS A 109 -3.95 5.43 -1.80
C LYS A 109 -4.56 4.91 -3.10
N THR A 110 -4.18 3.72 -3.54
CA THR A 110 -4.76 3.09 -4.74
C THR A 110 -6.25 2.83 -4.58
N ALA A 111 -6.65 2.16 -3.51
CA ALA A 111 -8.05 1.80 -3.28
C ALA A 111 -8.95 3.05 -3.16
N SER A 112 -8.54 4.03 -2.37
CA SER A 112 -9.29 5.27 -2.21
C SER A 112 -9.33 6.10 -3.51
N SER A 113 -8.22 6.17 -4.25
CA SER A 113 -8.21 6.84 -5.56
C SER A 113 -9.24 6.25 -6.52
N LEU A 114 -9.33 4.94 -6.58
CA LEU A 114 -10.31 4.24 -7.41
C LEU A 114 -11.75 4.47 -6.92
N ALA A 115 -11.97 4.45 -5.60
CA ALA A 115 -13.29 4.69 -5.01
C ALA A 115 -13.80 6.12 -5.29
N PHE A 116 -12.93 7.13 -5.16
CA PHE A 116 -13.29 8.52 -5.39
C PHE A 116 -13.29 8.94 -6.87
N ARG A 117 -12.84 8.06 -7.76
CA ARG A 117 -12.75 8.34 -9.20
C ARG A 117 -14.06 8.86 -9.79
N ASN A 118 -15.17 8.21 -9.44
CA ASN A 118 -16.50 8.48 -10.02
C ASN A 118 -17.33 9.48 -9.21
N ILE A 119 -16.79 10.02 -8.10
CA ILE A 119 -17.45 11.07 -7.32
C ILE A 119 -17.24 12.40 -8.03
N ASP A 120 -18.30 13.18 -8.16
CA ASP A 120 -18.35 14.46 -8.86
C ASP A 120 -18.90 15.60 -7.96
N ASP A 121 -19.22 16.73 -8.55
CA ASP A 121 -19.70 17.94 -7.89
C ASP A 121 -21.09 17.84 -7.27
N ARG A 122 -21.79 16.73 -7.43
CA ARG A 122 -23.03 16.43 -6.67
C ARG A 122 -22.75 16.06 -5.21
N PHE A 123 -21.49 15.88 -4.87
CA PHE A 123 -21.05 15.52 -3.53
C PHE A 123 -20.13 16.61 -2.96
N ARG A 124 -20.19 16.78 -1.66
CA ARG A 124 -19.26 17.62 -0.91
C ARG A 124 -18.25 16.72 -0.19
N VAL A 125 -16.97 17.00 -0.39
CA VAL A 125 -15.88 16.15 0.11
C VAL A 125 -14.82 17.01 0.77
N GLY A 126 -14.43 16.63 1.98
CA GLY A 126 -13.28 17.18 2.67
C GLY A 126 -12.17 16.12 2.82
N PHE A 127 -11.07 16.51 3.40
CA PHE A 127 -9.98 15.61 3.76
C PHE A 127 -9.33 16.06 5.05
N MET A 128 -9.05 15.10 5.92
CA MET A 128 -8.23 15.37 7.10
C MET A 128 -7.38 14.16 7.47
N THR A 129 -6.23 14.41 8.05
CA THR A 129 -5.42 13.36 8.66
C THR A 129 -5.73 13.27 10.15
N ILE A 130 -5.57 12.08 10.74
CA ILE A 130 -5.84 11.84 12.15
C ILE A 130 -4.99 12.74 13.05
N ASN A 131 -3.74 13.03 12.65
CA ASN A 131 -2.80 13.84 13.44
C ASN A 131 -3.01 15.34 13.30
N ASN A 132 -3.50 15.80 12.14
CA ASN A 132 -3.74 17.22 11.86
C ASN A 132 -5.17 17.42 11.33
N PRO A 133 -6.17 17.29 12.20
CA PRO A 133 -7.56 17.28 11.76
C PRO A 133 -8.13 18.67 11.42
N SER A 134 -7.37 19.75 11.58
CA SER A 134 -7.92 21.11 11.47
C SER A 134 -7.04 22.11 10.72
N SER A 135 -5.85 21.74 10.28
CA SER A 135 -4.94 22.70 9.62
C SER A 135 -3.82 22.02 8.82
N GLY A 136 -3.14 22.80 7.98
CA GLY A 136 -1.97 22.38 7.21
C GLY A 136 -2.30 21.51 6.02
N THR A 137 -1.30 20.88 5.44
CA THR A 137 -1.40 20.05 4.22
C THR A 137 -2.24 18.78 4.42
N GLY A 138 -2.55 18.43 5.67
CA GLY A 138 -3.39 17.28 6.03
C GLY A 138 -4.85 17.64 6.26
N PHE A 139 -5.31 18.86 5.88
CA PHE A 139 -6.67 19.29 6.04
C PHE A 139 -7.19 20.02 4.79
N ILE A 140 -8.35 19.64 4.30
CA ILE A 140 -9.14 20.33 3.28
C ILE A 140 -10.58 20.39 3.78
N ASN A 141 -11.16 21.59 3.81
CA ASN A 141 -12.52 21.78 4.25
C ASN A 141 -13.52 21.06 3.32
N ILE A 142 -14.70 20.79 3.84
CA ILE A 142 -15.78 20.17 3.06
C ILE A 142 -16.30 21.21 2.04
N ASP A 143 -16.21 20.87 0.77
CA ASP A 143 -16.67 21.71 -0.33
C ASP A 143 -17.16 20.84 -1.50
N ASP A 144 -17.86 21.47 -2.47
CA ASP A 144 -18.34 20.78 -3.67
C ASP A 144 -17.18 20.13 -4.43
N PHE A 145 -17.33 18.87 -4.78
CA PHE A 145 -16.24 18.09 -5.38
C PHE A 145 -16.07 18.36 -6.87
N THR A 146 -16.00 19.68 -7.20
CA THR A 146 -15.70 20.16 -8.56
C THR A 146 -14.37 19.61 -9.06
N ALA A 147 -14.11 19.70 -10.36
CA ALA A 147 -12.85 19.23 -10.94
C ALA A 147 -11.61 19.86 -10.27
N ALA A 148 -11.67 21.14 -9.90
CA ALA A 148 -10.59 21.85 -9.22
C ALA A 148 -10.41 21.37 -7.79
N ASN A 149 -11.48 21.26 -7.00
CA ASN A 149 -11.44 20.77 -5.63
C ASN A 149 -11.01 19.30 -5.57
N LYS A 150 -11.47 18.50 -6.51
CA LYS A 150 -11.05 17.11 -6.69
C LYS A 150 -9.55 16.99 -6.95
N ALA A 151 -8.98 17.83 -7.81
CA ALA A 151 -7.54 17.87 -8.06
C ALA A 151 -6.74 18.23 -6.79
N THR A 152 -7.20 19.22 -6.03
CA THR A 152 -6.61 19.63 -4.76
C THR A 152 -6.68 18.50 -3.73
N TRP A 153 -7.84 17.85 -3.61
CA TRP A 153 -8.05 16.71 -2.73
C TRP A 153 -7.08 15.57 -3.04
N TYR A 154 -6.99 15.16 -4.32
CA TYR A 154 -6.05 14.11 -4.73
C TYR A 154 -4.59 14.50 -4.46
N SER A 155 -4.22 15.74 -4.68
CA SER A 155 -2.87 16.21 -4.40
C SER A 155 -2.52 16.05 -2.92
N ALA A 156 -3.38 16.50 -2.01
CA ALA A 156 -3.17 16.36 -0.57
C ALA A 156 -3.19 14.89 -0.12
N PHE A 157 -4.18 14.13 -0.57
CA PHE A 157 -4.33 12.71 -0.24
C PHE A 157 -3.10 11.89 -0.67
N LEU A 158 -2.65 12.04 -1.91
CA LEU A 158 -1.51 11.28 -2.43
C LEU A 158 -0.17 11.73 -1.82
N ALA A 159 -0.06 12.99 -1.39
CA ALA A 159 1.12 13.49 -0.69
C ALA A 159 1.21 12.99 0.76
N THR A 160 0.11 12.50 1.35
CA THR A 160 0.08 12.07 2.75
C THR A 160 1.04 10.92 2.99
N ALA A 161 1.84 11.06 4.06
CA ALA A 161 2.75 10.04 4.57
C ALA A 161 2.37 9.66 6.02
N PRO A 162 2.61 8.42 6.44
CA PRO A 162 2.38 8.02 7.83
C PRO A 162 3.32 8.78 8.75
N SER A 163 2.77 9.42 9.78
CA SER A 163 3.55 10.17 10.77
C SER A 163 2.76 10.35 12.07
N GLY A 164 3.46 10.50 13.18
CA GLY A 164 2.89 10.82 14.48
C GLY A 164 2.07 9.69 15.13
N GLY A 165 1.29 10.05 16.12
CA GLY A 165 0.41 9.13 16.87
C GLY A 165 -0.93 8.89 16.16
N THR A 166 -1.84 8.20 16.85
CA THR A 166 -3.17 7.86 16.33
C THR A 166 -4.28 8.41 17.25
N PRO A 167 -4.51 9.73 17.32
CA PRO A 167 -5.50 10.33 18.21
C PRO A 167 -6.93 10.21 17.66
N LEU A 168 -7.41 8.98 17.46
CA LEU A 168 -8.71 8.67 16.83
C LEU A 168 -9.88 9.43 17.45
N ARG A 169 -9.94 9.50 18.79
CA ARG A 169 -11.03 10.18 19.50
C ARG A 169 -11.07 11.67 19.18
N ALA A 170 -9.92 12.34 19.20
CA ALA A 170 -9.83 13.76 18.90
C ALA A 170 -10.17 14.05 17.43
N ALA A 171 -9.68 13.21 16.51
CA ALA A 171 -9.97 13.33 15.10
C ALA A 171 -11.47 13.12 14.79
N LEU A 172 -12.09 12.12 15.41
CA LEU A 172 -13.54 11.87 15.25
C LEU A 172 -14.37 13.03 15.79
N SER A 173 -14.03 13.55 16.97
CA SER A 173 -14.69 14.72 17.54
C SER A 173 -14.59 15.93 16.62
N LYS A 174 -13.41 16.14 16.01
CA LYS A 174 -13.21 17.24 15.06
C LYS A 174 -14.01 17.05 13.77
N ALA A 175 -14.05 15.83 13.24
CA ALA A 175 -14.85 15.50 12.05
C ALA A 175 -16.34 15.80 12.24
N GLY A 176 -16.87 15.60 13.46
CA GLY A 176 -18.26 15.94 13.78
C GLY A 176 -18.56 17.43 13.95
N GLN A 177 -17.54 18.29 13.89
CA GLN A 177 -17.65 19.76 14.02
C GLN A 177 -17.49 20.48 12.67
N LEU A 178 -17.20 19.77 11.59
CA LEU A 178 -17.03 20.29 10.24
C LEU A 178 -18.33 20.24 9.45
#